data_433ac4c41e7d8a771980dcc786ade6e8
#
_entry.id   433ac4c41e7d8a771980dcc786ade6e8
#
_cell.length_a   1.000
_cell.length_b   1.000
_cell.length_c   1.000
_cell.angle_alpha   90.00
_cell.angle_beta   90.00
_cell.angle_gamma   90.00
#
_symmetry.space_group_name_H-M   'P 1'
#
loop_
_entity.id
_entity.type
_entity.pdbx_description
1 polymer ?
#
loop_
_entity_poly.entity_id
_entity_poly.type
_entity_poly.pdbx_seq_one_letter_code
_entity_poly.pdbx_strand_id
1 'polypeptide(L)'
;MTATNERSPWSRRLTVSLTILTWIAILIVLVWALSHVVVAIIVFVLAAVVSYALAPVITLLSQWMPRPLALALSYLVGVAAALAVLFIVAYTATTEVSGLVQVLPGYFDRAHYLESEALAILHPLGIGHTQLDEMRAALLNDAHAVAGGVAAGSFEIVQGVFSGFLSGILILMLSIYLAANGPKMRLALMRAASRLGRNEHAAALIETTSQIVGGYVQSTVTLSVMIGVMVGGAMAILDIPFAILLGVIGFFMQFIPIVGVMVSGAICILVALAAQGWQKALIVWGVFIAIHVFEGDVVGPWVRGKAIGIHPAIALIAFVAGSELWGVWGALFGAPIAGLLQALVVAGYRSLAPHDEPKE
;
A
#
# COMPACT_ATOMS: atom_id res chain seq x y z
N MET A 1 -25.32 3.63 65.49
CA MET A 1 -26.01 4.52 64.53
C MET A 1 -25.10 4.66 63.31
N THR A 2 -25.24 3.80 62.32
CA THR A 2 -24.49 3.84 61.06
C THR A 2 -25.34 4.58 60.07
N ALA A 3 -24.97 5.81 59.75
CA ALA A 3 -25.64 6.60 58.74
C ALA A 3 -25.29 5.98 57.36
N THR A 4 -26.22 5.28 56.74
CA THR A 4 -26.18 4.84 55.36
C THR A 4 -26.35 6.10 54.48
N ASN A 5 -25.26 6.52 53.87
CA ASN A 5 -25.24 7.67 52.94
C ASN A 5 -25.89 7.20 51.63
N GLU A 6 -27.21 7.20 51.56
CA GLU A 6 -28.01 6.97 50.35
C GLU A 6 -27.80 8.19 49.42
N ARG A 7 -26.85 8.06 48.51
CA ARG A 7 -26.71 9.03 47.41
C ARG A 7 -27.98 9.03 46.59
N SER A 8 -28.68 10.17 46.52
CA SER A 8 -29.93 10.32 45.79
C SER A 8 -29.75 9.86 44.32
N PRO A 9 -30.78 9.27 43.70
CA PRO A 9 -30.71 8.80 42.31
C PRO A 9 -30.32 9.91 41.30
N TRP A 10 -30.57 11.15 41.65
CA TRP A 10 -30.16 12.34 40.88
C TRP A 10 -28.63 12.55 40.89
N SER A 11 -27.95 12.38 42.02
CA SER A 11 -26.50 12.53 42.12
C SER A 11 -25.76 11.45 41.30
N ARG A 12 -26.29 10.24 41.24
CA ARG A 12 -25.75 9.16 40.45
C ARG A 12 -25.88 9.42 38.94
N ARG A 13 -27.01 9.92 38.48
CA ARG A 13 -27.22 10.33 37.08
C ARG A 13 -26.32 11.48 36.67
N LEU A 14 -26.19 12.49 37.52
CA LEU A 14 -25.25 13.61 37.28
C LEU A 14 -23.77 13.14 37.18
N THR A 15 -23.37 12.25 38.07
CA THR A 15 -22.00 11.70 38.03
C THR A 15 -21.74 10.90 36.74
N VAL A 16 -22.67 10.06 36.32
CA VAL A 16 -22.57 9.29 35.07
C VAL A 16 -22.53 10.23 33.86
N SER A 17 -23.40 11.23 33.80
CA SER A 17 -23.42 12.19 32.69
C SER A 17 -22.13 13.02 32.64
N LEU A 18 -21.60 13.47 33.78
CA LEU A 18 -20.34 14.19 33.85
C LEU A 18 -19.16 13.30 33.44
N THR A 19 -19.14 12.03 33.84
CA THR A 19 -18.10 11.09 33.42
C THR A 19 -18.13 10.87 31.90
N ILE A 20 -19.31 10.68 31.30
CA ILE A 20 -19.45 10.54 29.85
C ILE A 20 -18.99 11.81 29.12
N LEU A 21 -19.41 12.99 29.58
CA LEU A 21 -18.97 14.27 29.02
C LEU A 21 -17.45 14.46 29.11
N THR A 22 -16.85 14.07 30.23
CA THR A 22 -15.38 14.14 30.41
C THR A 22 -14.67 13.21 29.41
N TRP A 23 -15.16 11.99 29.21
CA TRP A 23 -14.59 11.07 28.23
C TRP A 23 -14.76 11.58 26.79
N ILE A 24 -15.91 12.17 26.46
CA ILE A 24 -16.14 12.81 25.15
C ILE A 24 -15.19 14.00 24.96
N ALA A 25 -15.02 14.86 25.98
CA ALA A 25 -14.11 15.98 25.91
C ALA A 25 -12.64 15.52 25.74
N ILE A 26 -12.22 14.51 26.48
CA ILE A 26 -10.88 13.89 26.33
C ILE A 26 -10.71 13.34 24.91
N LEU A 27 -11.72 12.64 24.36
CA LEU A 27 -11.68 12.10 23.01
C LEU A 27 -11.55 13.22 21.96
N ILE A 28 -12.33 14.29 22.10
CA ILE A 28 -12.25 15.45 21.19
C ILE A 28 -10.87 16.09 21.24
N VAL A 29 -10.33 16.33 22.43
CA VAL A 29 -8.98 16.89 22.60
C VAL A 29 -7.92 15.96 22.03
N LEU A 30 -8.06 14.66 22.22
CA LEU A 30 -7.14 13.65 21.66
C LEU A 30 -7.17 13.66 20.13
N VAL A 31 -8.36 13.65 19.53
CA VAL A 31 -8.52 13.71 18.06
C VAL A 31 -7.96 15.02 17.50
N TRP A 32 -8.24 16.14 18.17
CA TRP A 32 -7.68 17.44 17.80
C TRP A 32 -6.15 17.47 17.90
N ALA A 33 -5.56 16.96 18.99
CA ALA A 33 -4.12 16.87 19.15
C ALA A 33 -3.49 15.93 18.09
N LEU A 34 -4.10 14.75 17.83
CA LEU A 34 -3.65 13.84 16.79
C LEU A 34 -3.66 14.51 15.41
N SER A 35 -4.69 15.30 15.08
CA SER A 35 -4.75 15.98 13.78
C SER A 35 -3.59 16.95 13.54
N HIS A 36 -3.02 17.53 14.59
CA HIS A 36 -1.86 18.42 14.51
C HIS A 36 -0.52 17.67 14.42
N VAL A 37 -0.48 16.38 14.77
CA VAL A 37 0.75 15.56 14.76
C VAL A 37 0.76 14.56 13.58
N VAL A 38 -0.25 14.61 12.72
CA VAL A 38 -0.40 13.67 11.59
C VAL A 38 0.86 13.58 10.74
N VAL A 39 1.48 14.70 10.39
CA VAL A 39 2.72 14.71 9.57
C VAL A 39 3.85 13.97 10.27
N ALA A 40 4.04 14.19 11.58
CA ALA A 40 5.06 13.48 12.34
C ALA A 40 4.77 11.97 12.42
N ILE A 41 3.50 11.59 12.56
CA ILE A 41 3.08 10.18 12.55
C ILE A 41 3.36 9.55 11.18
N ILE A 42 3.04 10.23 10.09
CA ILE A 42 3.32 9.76 8.73
C ILE A 42 4.82 9.58 8.53
N VAL A 43 5.65 10.56 8.92
CA VAL A 43 7.11 10.46 8.84
C VAL A 43 7.63 9.27 9.65
N PHE A 44 7.11 9.06 10.87
CA PHE A 44 7.48 7.92 11.70
C PHE A 44 7.09 6.58 11.08
N VAL A 45 5.86 6.48 10.57
CA VAL A 45 5.36 5.26 9.92
C VAL A 45 6.16 4.96 8.65
N LEU A 46 6.44 5.97 7.81
CA LEU A 46 7.28 5.81 6.63
C LEU A 46 8.70 5.37 6.99
N ALA A 47 9.29 5.96 8.04
CA ALA A 47 10.59 5.55 8.54
C ALA A 47 10.60 4.09 9.02
N ALA A 48 9.54 3.67 9.71
CA ALA A 48 9.38 2.27 10.12
C ALA A 48 9.23 1.34 8.90
N VAL A 49 8.44 1.72 7.90
CA VAL A 49 8.29 0.96 6.65
C VAL A 49 9.63 0.79 5.94
N VAL A 50 10.40 1.86 5.76
CA VAL A 50 11.74 1.77 5.14
C VAL A 50 12.67 0.89 5.97
N SER A 51 12.63 1.01 7.31
CA SER A 51 13.42 0.16 8.20
C SER A 51 13.05 -1.32 8.06
N TYR A 52 11.77 -1.66 8.00
CA TYR A 52 11.31 -3.05 7.80
C TYR A 52 11.58 -3.57 6.40
N ALA A 53 11.45 -2.74 5.37
CA ALA A 53 11.76 -3.11 3.98
C ALA A 53 13.23 -3.47 3.80
N LEU A 54 14.14 -2.75 4.47
CA LEU A 54 15.59 -3.00 4.42
C LEU A 54 16.06 -4.09 5.41
N ALA A 55 15.23 -4.49 6.36
CA ALA A 55 15.61 -5.48 7.38
C ALA A 55 16.15 -6.80 6.81
N PRO A 56 15.56 -7.43 5.75
CA PRO A 56 16.12 -8.66 5.18
C PRO A 56 17.51 -8.42 4.55
N VAL A 57 17.74 -7.28 3.92
CA VAL A 57 19.05 -6.93 3.35
C VAL A 57 20.08 -6.75 4.45
N ILE A 58 19.72 -6.03 5.53
CA ILE A 58 20.57 -5.82 6.70
C ILE A 58 20.94 -7.17 7.36
N THR A 59 19.98 -8.07 7.52
CA THR A 59 20.22 -9.39 8.13
C THR A 59 21.10 -10.26 7.24
N LEU A 60 20.89 -10.24 5.93
CA LEU A 60 21.72 -10.98 4.98
C LEU A 60 23.17 -10.47 5.00
N LEU A 61 23.39 -9.16 4.90
CA LEU A 61 24.73 -8.58 4.92
C LEU A 61 25.41 -8.75 6.28
N SER A 62 24.67 -8.73 7.39
CA SER A 62 25.22 -8.90 8.73
C SER A 62 25.79 -10.30 9.00
N GLN A 63 25.54 -11.27 8.11
CA GLN A 63 26.19 -12.59 8.16
C GLN A 63 27.66 -12.55 7.69
N TRP A 64 27.99 -11.56 6.84
CA TRP A 64 29.29 -11.45 6.17
C TRP A 64 30.12 -10.27 6.71
N MET A 65 29.49 -9.31 7.39
CA MET A 65 30.16 -8.08 7.85
C MET A 65 29.58 -7.59 9.18
N PRO A 66 30.32 -6.73 9.92
CA PRO A 66 29.81 -6.11 11.14
C PRO A 66 28.51 -5.34 10.92
N ARG A 67 27.57 -5.47 11.84
CA ARG A 67 26.22 -4.87 11.73
C ARG A 67 26.19 -3.39 11.32
N PRO A 68 27.09 -2.49 11.83
CA PRO A 68 27.09 -1.10 11.38
C PRO A 68 27.39 -0.94 9.89
N LEU A 69 28.32 -1.74 9.35
CA LEU A 69 28.65 -1.74 7.91
C LEU A 69 27.50 -2.33 7.08
N ALA A 70 26.90 -3.43 7.53
CA ALA A 70 25.74 -4.03 6.88
C ALA A 70 24.58 -3.02 6.81
N LEU A 71 24.33 -2.26 7.88
CA LEU A 71 23.33 -1.22 7.93
C LEU A 71 23.67 -0.08 6.95
N ALA A 72 24.87 0.46 6.99
CA ALA A 72 25.29 1.54 6.10
C ALA A 72 25.18 1.13 4.61
N LEU A 73 25.64 -0.07 4.26
CA LEU A 73 25.58 -0.57 2.89
C LEU A 73 24.14 -0.84 2.45
N SER A 74 23.29 -1.40 3.32
CA SER A 74 21.87 -1.63 3.01
C SER A 74 21.13 -0.33 2.73
N TYR A 75 21.39 0.72 3.51
CA TYR A 75 20.79 2.03 3.26
C TYR A 75 21.34 2.71 2.01
N LEU A 76 22.63 2.57 1.73
CA LEU A 76 23.23 3.06 0.49
C LEU A 76 22.59 2.40 -0.74
N VAL A 77 22.46 1.06 -0.73
CA VAL A 77 21.78 0.31 -1.79
C VAL A 77 20.30 0.68 -1.86
N GLY A 78 19.61 0.82 -0.71
CA GLY A 78 18.21 1.22 -0.66
C GLY A 78 17.96 2.62 -1.25
N VAL A 79 18.81 3.58 -0.92
CA VAL A 79 18.74 4.94 -1.50
C VAL A 79 19.05 4.90 -3.00
N ALA A 80 20.08 4.16 -3.43
CA ALA A 80 20.40 4.00 -4.84
C ALA A 80 19.23 3.35 -5.61
N ALA A 81 18.59 2.32 -5.05
CA ALA A 81 17.41 1.70 -5.64
C ALA A 81 16.22 2.68 -5.70
N ALA A 82 15.96 3.45 -4.64
CA ALA A 82 14.90 4.46 -4.64
C ALA A 82 15.14 5.55 -5.70
N LEU A 83 16.38 6.03 -5.83
CA LEU A 83 16.76 6.98 -6.86
C LEU A 83 16.64 6.39 -8.27
N ALA A 84 16.99 5.12 -8.46
CA ALA A 84 16.80 4.42 -9.72
C ALA A 84 15.32 4.30 -10.09
N VAL A 85 14.46 3.92 -9.14
CA VAL A 85 12.99 3.90 -9.36
C VAL A 85 12.47 5.29 -9.70
N LEU A 86 12.89 6.33 -8.96
CA LEU A 86 12.50 7.71 -9.25
C LEU A 86 12.95 8.16 -10.64
N PHE A 87 14.17 7.82 -11.03
CA PHE A 87 14.70 8.09 -12.38
C PHE A 87 13.87 7.36 -13.46
N ILE A 88 13.55 6.08 -13.25
CA ILE A 88 12.72 5.29 -14.17
C ILE A 88 11.32 5.94 -14.29
N VAL A 89 10.69 6.31 -13.16
CA VAL A 89 9.38 6.98 -13.17
C VAL A 89 9.45 8.31 -13.93
N ALA A 90 10.47 9.14 -13.67
CA ALA A 90 10.64 10.42 -14.37
C ALA A 90 10.91 10.21 -15.88
N TYR A 91 11.74 9.25 -16.23
CA TYR A 91 12.03 8.90 -17.62
C TYR A 91 10.77 8.42 -18.34
N THR A 92 10.02 7.46 -17.76
CA THR A 92 8.78 6.96 -18.38
C THR A 92 7.69 8.03 -18.45
N ALA A 93 7.58 8.89 -17.44
CA ALA A 93 6.63 10.00 -17.45
C ALA A 93 6.91 10.99 -18.60
N THR A 94 8.19 11.30 -18.86
CA THR A 94 8.55 12.27 -19.90
C THR A 94 8.58 11.69 -21.31
N THR A 95 8.99 10.43 -21.46
CA THR A 95 9.19 9.81 -22.78
C THR A 95 8.02 8.91 -23.21
N GLU A 96 7.59 8.01 -22.34
CA GLU A 96 6.61 7.00 -22.71
C GLU A 96 5.17 7.50 -22.59
N VAL A 97 4.83 8.28 -21.56
CA VAL A 97 3.46 8.82 -21.41
C VAL A 97 3.16 9.84 -22.52
N SER A 98 4.13 10.73 -22.82
CA SER A 98 3.98 11.68 -23.92
C SER A 98 3.88 10.97 -25.28
N GLY A 99 4.67 9.92 -25.48
CA GLY A 99 4.60 9.07 -26.66
C GLY A 99 3.26 8.36 -26.83
N LEU A 100 2.75 7.75 -25.74
CA LEU A 100 1.44 7.08 -25.73
C LEU A 100 0.31 8.02 -26.15
N VAL A 101 0.27 9.21 -25.57
CA VAL A 101 -0.78 10.19 -25.87
C VAL A 101 -0.72 10.70 -27.31
N GLN A 102 0.46 10.89 -27.87
CA GLN A 102 0.62 11.29 -29.28
C GLN A 102 0.16 10.22 -30.27
N VAL A 103 0.32 8.94 -29.93
CA VAL A 103 -0.01 7.80 -30.80
C VAL A 103 -1.44 7.31 -30.57
N LEU A 104 -2.03 7.63 -29.41
CA LEU A 104 -3.37 7.18 -29.01
C LEU A 104 -4.47 7.49 -30.03
N PRO A 105 -4.56 8.72 -30.62
CA PRO A 105 -5.54 9.01 -31.70
C PRO A 105 -5.40 8.07 -32.88
N GLY A 106 -4.17 7.80 -33.33
CA GLY A 106 -3.91 6.89 -34.44
C GLY A 106 -4.26 5.41 -34.16
N TYR A 107 -4.26 5.01 -32.89
CA TYR A 107 -4.73 3.70 -32.49
C TYR A 107 -6.26 3.59 -32.57
N PHE A 108 -6.98 4.63 -32.17
CA PHE A 108 -8.43 4.69 -32.33
C PHE A 108 -8.86 4.72 -33.80
N ASP A 109 -8.10 5.41 -34.66
CA ASP A 109 -8.38 5.44 -36.10
C ASP A 109 -8.17 4.07 -36.76
N ARG A 110 -7.20 3.28 -36.32
CA ARG A 110 -7.00 1.89 -36.76
C ARG A 110 -8.06 0.94 -36.20
N ALA A 111 -8.61 1.24 -35.02
CA ALA A 111 -9.67 0.44 -34.40
C ALA A 111 -11.02 0.50 -35.14
N HIS A 112 -11.17 1.34 -36.17
CA HIS A 112 -12.37 1.36 -37.04
C HIS A 112 -12.72 -0.02 -37.62
N TYR A 113 -11.73 -0.91 -37.79
CA TYR A 113 -12.01 -2.30 -38.19
C TYR A 113 -12.75 -3.10 -37.11
N LEU A 114 -12.57 -2.72 -35.84
CA LEU A 114 -13.25 -3.37 -34.72
C LEU A 114 -14.63 -2.74 -34.44
N GLU A 115 -14.91 -1.57 -35.02
CA GLU A 115 -16.17 -0.84 -34.80
C GLU A 115 -17.37 -1.63 -35.32
N SER A 116 -17.25 -2.24 -36.49
CA SER A 116 -18.32 -3.06 -37.06
C SER A 116 -18.54 -4.38 -36.27
N GLU A 117 -17.48 -4.99 -35.76
CA GLU A 117 -17.59 -6.19 -34.93
C GLU A 117 -18.04 -5.84 -33.49
N ALA A 118 -17.51 -4.76 -32.92
CA ALA A 118 -17.93 -4.27 -31.62
C ALA A 118 -19.41 -3.83 -31.61
N LEU A 119 -19.86 -3.15 -32.64
CA LEU A 119 -21.27 -2.78 -32.81
C LEU A 119 -22.19 -4.00 -32.96
N ALA A 120 -21.75 -5.04 -33.65
CA ALA A 120 -22.53 -6.28 -33.75
C ALA A 120 -22.74 -6.95 -32.38
N ILE A 121 -21.79 -6.81 -31.48
CA ILE A 121 -21.84 -7.34 -30.10
C ILE A 121 -22.58 -6.41 -29.13
N LEU A 122 -22.39 -5.07 -29.28
CA LEU A 122 -22.88 -4.07 -28.34
C LEU A 122 -24.27 -3.52 -28.69
N HIS A 123 -24.67 -3.60 -29.97
CA HIS A 123 -26.00 -3.16 -30.43
C HIS A 123 -27.17 -3.83 -29.67
N PRO A 124 -27.12 -5.14 -29.34
CA PRO A 124 -28.15 -5.77 -28.52
C PRO A 124 -28.20 -5.21 -27.07
N LEU A 125 -27.14 -4.56 -26.60
CA LEU A 125 -27.04 -3.91 -25.27
C LEU A 125 -27.47 -2.44 -25.30
N GLY A 126 -27.95 -1.94 -26.46
CA GLY A 126 -28.43 -0.57 -26.62
C GLY A 126 -27.33 0.48 -26.84
N ILE A 127 -26.11 0.04 -27.15
CA ILE A 127 -24.97 0.94 -27.44
C ILE A 127 -24.88 1.14 -28.95
N GLY A 128 -25.14 2.36 -29.41
CA GLY A 128 -25.06 2.76 -30.82
C GLY A 128 -23.80 3.57 -31.14
N HIS A 129 -23.65 3.98 -32.41
CA HIS A 129 -22.50 4.77 -32.88
C HIS A 129 -22.25 6.05 -32.08
N THR A 130 -23.31 6.77 -31.71
CA THR A 130 -23.22 8.04 -30.96
C THR A 130 -22.56 7.84 -29.59
N GLN A 131 -22.90 6.77 -28.88
CA GLN A 131 -22.34 6.45 -27.57
C GLN A 131 -20.88 5.99 -27.66
N LEU A 132 -20.50 5.29 -28.74
CA LEU A 132 -19.11 4.94 -29.02
C LEU A 132 -18.25 6.17 -29.32
N ASP A 133 -18.79 7.12 -30.11
CA ASP A 133 -18.11 8.39 -30.43
C ASP A 133 -17.95 9.27 -29.18
N GLU A 134 -18.98 9.34 -28.33
CA GLU A 134 -18.90 10.06 -27.04
C GLU A 134 -17.88 9.42 -26.10
N MET A 135 -17.85 8.09 -25.99
CA MET A 135 -16.90 7.36 -25.17
C MET A 135 -15.47 7.53 -25.69
N ARG A 136 -15.27 7.50 -27.03
CA ARG A 136 -13.99 7.80 -27.67
C ARG A 136 -13.53 9.22 -27.39
N ALA A 137 -14.40 10.20 -27.56
CA ALA A 137 -14.08 11.60 -27.29
C ALA A 137 -13.74 11.82 -25.80
N ALA A 138 -14.47 11.20 -24.88
CA ALA A 138 -14.18 11.24 -23.47
C ALA A 138 -12.80 10.62 -23.14
N LEU A 139 -12.50 9.42 -23.66
CA LEU A 139 -11.22 8.76 -23.48
C LEU A 139 -10.04 9.57 -24.05
N LEU A 140 -10.21 10.19 -25.21
CA LEU A 140 -9.18 11.05 -25.79
C LEU A 140 -8.97 12.33 -24.98
N ASN A 141 -10.05 12.95 -24.51
CA ASN A 141 -9.97 14.13 -23.66
C ASN A 141 -9.31 13.81 -22.32
N ASP A 142 -9.68 12.69 -21.68
CA ASP A 142 -9.07 12.23 -20.43
C ASP A 142 -7.59 11.90 -20.63
N ALA A 143 -7.23 11.25 -21.75
CA ALA A 143 -5.84 10.95 -22.08
C ALA A 143 -5.02 12.24 -22.30
N HIS A 144 -5.57 13.24 -23.00
CA HIS A 144 -4.94 14.54 -23.15
C HIS A 144 -4.82 15.30 -21.83
N ALA A 145 -5.84 15.22 -20.96
CA ALA A 145 -5.80 15.81 -19.63
C ALA A 145 -4.72 15.16 -18.75
N VAL A 146 -4.61 13.83 -18.80
CA VAL A 146 -3.56 13.08 -18.10
C VAL A 146 -2.18 13.43 -18.63
N ALA A 147 -2.00 13.53 -19.95
CA ALA A 147 -0.71 13.92 -20.54
C ALA A 147 -0.33 15.37 -20.22
N GLY A 148 -1.30 16.28 -20.33
CA GLY A 148 -1.11 17.67 -19.92
C GLY A 148 -0.76 17.77 -18.44
N GLY A 149 -1.43 16.98 -17.60
CA GLY A 149 -1.13 16.84 -16.18
C GLY A 149 0.26 16.24 -15.90
N VAL A 150 0.68 15.22 -16.66
CA VAL A 150 2.02 14.63 -16.53
C VAL A 150 3.10 15.58 -17.03
N ALA A 151 2.86 16.31 -18.14
CA ALA A 151 3.80 17.32 -18.65
C ALA A 151 3.93 18.52 -17.70
N ALA A 152 2.82 19.02 -17.14
CA ALA A 152 2.83 20.07 -16.11
C ALA A 152 3.38 19.53 -14.78
N GLY A 153 2.99 18.32 -14.40
CA GLY A 153 3.40 17.66 -13.18
C GLY A 153 4.86 17.22 -13.17
N SER A 154 5.55 17.14 -14.31
CA SER A 154 7.01 16.88 -14.30
C SER A 154 7.76 18.01 -13.60
N PHE A 155 7.32 19.26 -13.71
CA PHE A 155 7.86 20.38 -12.95
C PHE A 155 7.42 20.35 -11.48
N GLU A 156 6.16 19.99 -11.22
CA GLU A 156 5.64 19.80 -9.85
C GLU A 156 6.29 18.61 -9.15
N ILE A 157 6.59 17.52 -9.85
CA ILE A 157 7.35 16.38 -9.33
C ILE A 157 8.76 16.82 -8.91
N VAL A 158 9.47 17.59 -9.74
CA VAL A 158 10.80 18.13 -9.39
C VAL A 158 10.70 19.06 -8.19
N GLN A 159 9.70 19.93 -8.15
CA GLN A 159 9.46 20.82 -7.01
C GLN A 159 9.00 20.04 -5.76
N GLY A 160 8.17 19.01 -5.94
CA GLY A 160 7.75 18.08 -4.88
C GLY A 160 8.89 17.24 -4.32
N VAL A 161 9.81 16.77 -5.17
CA VAL A 161 11.05 16.11 -4.75
C VAL A 161 11.94 17.06 -3.93
N PHE A 162 12.05 18.31 -4.35
CA PHE A 162 12.83 19.31 -3.62
C PHE A 162 12.20 19.68 -2.27
N SER A 163 10.88 19.87 -2.21
CA SER A 163 10.15 20.12 -0.96
C SER A 163 10.08 18.85 -0.08
N GLY A 164 10.00 17.67 -0.70
CA GLY A 164 10.07 16.37 -0.03
C GLY A 164 11.47 15.98 0.45
N PHE A 165 12.53 16.64 -0.03
CA PHE A 165 13.91 16.33 0.30
C PHE A 165 14.19 16.39 1.81
N LEU A 166 13.73 17.45 2.48
CA LEU A 166 13.87 17.57 3.92
C LEU A 166 13.11 16.48 4.68
N SER A 167 11.88 16.22 4.27
CA SER A 167 11.07 15.11 4.82
C SER A 167 11.71 13.74 4.54
N GLY A 168 12.28 13.57 3.34
CA GLY A 168 13.01 12.36 2.96
C GLY A 168 14.25 12.13 3.83
N ILE A 169 15.02 13.18 4.13
CA ILE A 169 16.14 13.10 5.06
C ILE A 169 15.67 12.70 6.46
N LEU A 170 14.59 13.30 6.95
CA LEU A 170 14.03 12.95 8.26
C LEU A 170 13.56 11.49 8.30
N ILE A 171 12.89 11.03 7.26
CA ILE A 171 12.47 9.62 7.12
C ILE A 171 13.68 8.70 7.13
N LEU A 172 14.73 9.00 6.35
CA LEU A 172 15.95 8.21 6.31
C LEU A 172 16.68 8.19 7.67
N MET A 173 16.88 9.36 8.29
CA MET A 173 17.53 9.43 9.59
C MET A 173 16.77 8.63 10.66
N LEU A 174 15.45 8.80 10.70
CA LEU A 174 14.60 8.11 11.65
C LEU A 174 14.56 6.60 11.36
N SER A 175 14.53 6.20 10.09
CA SER A 175 14.59 4.81 9.65
C SER A 175 15.91 4.14 10.06
N ILE A 176 17.05 4.81 9.83
CA ILE A 176 18.37 4.34 10.29
C ILE A 176 18.38 4.18 11.82
N TYR A 177 17.84 5.16 12.52
CA TYR A 177 17.75 5.10 13.98
C TYR A 177 16.90 3.92 14.47
N LEU A 178 15.74 3.69 13.84
CA LEU A 178 14.86 2.54 14.13
C LEU A 178 15.57 1.20 13.83
N ALA A 179 16.22 1.07 12.67
CA ALA A 179 16.95 -0.14 12.29
C ALA A 179 18.13 -0.43 13.23
N ALA A 180 18.88 0.62 13.63
CA ALA A 180 20.04 0.50 14.52
C ALA A 180 19.64 0.16 15.96
N ASN A 181 18.57 0.79 16.46
CA ASN A 181 18.17 0.70 17.87
C ASN A 181 16.94 -0.20 18.11
N GLY A 182 16.33 -0.78 17.09
CA GLY A 182 15.15 -1.64 17.20
C GLY A 182 15.24 -2.70 18.31
N PRO A 183 16.33 -3.49 18.42
CA PRO A 183 16.50 -4.46 19.50
C PRO A 183 16.54 -3.83 20.90
N LYS A 184 17.17 -2.66 21.04
CA LYS A 184 17.22 -1.92 22.32
C LYS A 184 15.85 -1.37 22.70
N MET A 185 15.11 -0.83 21.72
CA MET A 185 13.73 -0.35 21.91
C MET A 185 12.80 -1.48 22.34
N ARG A 186 12.90 -2.66 21.69
CA ARG A 186 12.15 -3.86 22.07
C ARG A 186 12.45 -4.26 23.52
N LEU A 187 13.72 -4.30 23.90
CA LEU A 187 14.12 -4.61 25.28
C LEU A 187 13.61 -3.57 26.29
N ALA A 188 13.63 -2.28 25.93
CA ALA A 188 13.12 -1.22 26.78
C ALA A 188 11.61 -1.34 27.00
N LEU A 189 10.85 -1.63 25.93
CA LEU A 189 9.41 -1.87 25.99
C LEU A 189 9.09 -3.11 26.84
N MET A 190 9.82 -4.21 26.67
CA MET A 190 9.66 -5.41 27.49
C MET A 190 9.95 -5.15 28.98
N ARG A 191 11.00 -4.37 29.30
CA ARG A 191 11.29 -3.96 30.69
C ARG A 191 10.22 -3.04 31.27
N ALA A 192 9.66 -2.13 30.48
CA ALA A 192 8.55 -1.29 30.91
C ALA A 192 7.29 -2.11 31.20
N ALA A 193 6.98 -3.07 30.35
CA ALA A 193 5.85 -3.99 30.51
C ALA A 193 6.02 -4.91 31.74
N SER A 194 7.26 -5.34 32.02
CA SER A 194 7.57 -6.17 33.17
C SER A 194 7.27 -5.46 34.50
N ARG A 195 7.51 -4.17 34.57
CA ARG A 195 7.19 -3.36 35.75
C ARG A 195 5.68 -3.21 35.99
N LEU A 196 4.86 -3.42 34.97
CA LEU A 196 3.39 -3.35 35.05
C LEU A 196 2.75 -4.74 35.33
N GLY A 197 3.55 -5.78 35.60
CA GLY A 197 3.06 -7.14 35.88
C GLY A 197 2.44 -7.87 34.68
N ARG A 198 2.67 -7.37 33.44
CA ARG A 198 2.07 -7.88 32.20
C ARG A 198 3.10 -8.42 31.21
N ASN A 199 4.10 -9.14 31.70
CA ASN A 199 5.27 -9.56 30.91
C ASN A 199 4.94 -10.39 29.67
N GLU A 200 4.09 -11.40 29.83
CA GLU A 200 3.78 -12.34 28.74
C GLU A 200 2.90 -11.70 27.67
N HIS A 201 1.88 -10.96 28.08
CA HIS A 201 0.96 -10.29 27.14
C HIS A 201 1.64 -9.17 26.35
N ALA A 202 2.50 -8.39 27.01
CA ALA A 202 3.22 -7.32 26.32
C ALA A 202 4.29 -7.85 25.36
N ALA A 203 4.99 -8.91 25.73
CA ALA A 203 5.95 -9.58 24.86
C ALA A 203 5.27 -10.15 23.62
N ALA A 204 4.13 -10.83 23.81
CA ALA A 204 3.32 -11.37 22.72
C ALA A 204 2.78 -10.26 21.78
N LEU A 205 2.31 -9.15 22.34
CA LEU A 205 1.82 -8.01 21.55
C LEU A 205 2.93 -7.36 20.71
N ILE A 206 4.10 -7.12 21.30
CA ILE A 206 5.26 -6.54 20.60
C ILE A 206 5.71 -7.46 19.45
N GLU A 207 5.80 -8.76 19.74
CA GLU A 207 6.20 -9.74 18.73
C GLU A 207 5.19 -9.83 17.59
N THR A 208 3.90 -9.98 17.93
CA THR A 208 2.80 -10.06 16.97
C THR A 208 2.73 -8.80 16.11
N THR A 209 2.85 -7.60 16.71
CA THR A 209 2.85 -6.33 15.97
C THR A 209 4.03 -6.25 15.00
N SER A 210 5.23 -6.62 15.46
CA SER A 210 6.43 -6.60 14.62
C SER A 210 6.32 -7.59 13.46
N GLN A 211 5.78 -8.78 13.69
CA GLN A 211 5.58 -9.80 12.66
C GLN A 211 4.54 -9.38 11.63
N ILE A 212 3.41 -8.82 12.06
CA ILE A 212 2.35 -8.38 11.16
C ILE A 212 2.81 -7.21 10.30
N VAL A 213 3.27 -6.13 10.91
CA VAL A 213 3.67 -4.91 10.19
C VAL A 213 4.91 -5.19 9.34
N GLY A 214 5.94 -5.81 9.94
CA GLY A 214 7.16 -6.13 9.23
C GLY A 214 6.95 -7.12 8.10
N GLY A 215 6.22 -8.21 8.35
CA GLY A 215 5.89 -9.23 7.35
C GLY A 215 5.05 -8.67 6.20
N TYR A 216 4.05 -7.83 6.50
CA TYR A 216 3.26 -7.16 5.47
C TYR A 216 4.11 -6.26 4.59
N VAL A 217 4.91 -5.37 5.19
CA VAL A 217 5.76 -4.44 4.44
C VAL A 217 6.74 -5.19 3.55
N GLN A 218 7.47 -6.18 4.12
CA GLN A 218 8.45 -6.96 3.38
C GLN A 218 7.81 -7.73 2.22
N SER A 219 6.69 -8.41 2.47
CA SER A 219 5.98 -9.15 1.44
C SER A 219 5.45 -8.24 0.34
N THR A 220 4.84 -7.12 0.69
CA THR A 220 4.27 -6.19 -0.28
C THR A 220 5.37 -5.58 -1.16
N VAL A 221 6.47 -5.09 -0.58
CA VAL A 221 7.59 -4.53 -1.36
C VAL A 221 8.22 -5.60 -2.27
N THR A 222 8.46 -6.80 -1.75
CA THR A 222 9.04 -7.91 -2.55
C THR A 222 8.13 -8.29 -3.71
N LEU A 223 6.83 -8.45 -3.45
CA LEU A 223 5.85 -8.77 -4.49
C LEU A 223 5.72 -7.63 -5.50
N SER A 224 5.73 -6.37 -5.07
CA SER A 224 5.65 -5.21 -5.98
C SER A 224 6.84 -5.16 -6.95
N VAL A 225 8.07 -5.36 -6.44
CA VAL A 225 9.27 -5.42 -7.31
C VAL A 225 9.14 -6.58 -8.29
N MET A 226 8.77 -7.75 -7.80
CA MET A 226 8.64 -8.93 -8.64
C MET A 226 7.59 -8.74 -9.74
N ILE A 227 6.39 -8.27 -9.39
CA ILE A 227 5.30 -8.02 -10.35
C ILE A 227 5.70 -6.93 -11.34
N GLY A 228 6.30 -5.84 -10.90
CA GLY A 228 6.79 -4.78 -11.80
C GLY A 228 7.78 -5.33 -12.84
N VAL A 229 8.75 -6.15 -12.40
CA VAL A 229 9.73 -6.79 -13.30
C VAL A 229 9.07 -7.83 -14.21
N MET A 230 8.17 -8.65 -13.68
CA MET A 230 7.48 -9.67 -14.49
C MET A 230 6.57 -9.05 -15.54
N VAL A 231 5.76 -8.06 -15.16
CA VAL A 231 4.86 -7.36 -16.09
C VAL A 231 5.67 -6.60 -17.13
N GLY A 232 6.63 -5.76 -16.71
CA GLY A 232 7.47 -5.02 -17.65
C GLY A 232 8.27 -5.92 -18.56
N GLY A 233 8.86 -6.99 -18.03
CA GLY A 233 9.60 -7.99 -18.81
C GLY A 233 8.71 -8.75 -19.80
N ALA A 234 7.51 -9.17 -19.38
CA ALA A 234 6.56 -9.84 -20.26
C ALA A 234 6.09 -8.91 -21.40
N MET A 235 5.79 -7.64 -21.09
CA MET A 235 5.42 -6.64 -22.10
C MET A 235 6.55 -6.39 -23.09
N ALA A 236 7.81 -6.33 -22.61
CA ALA A 236 8.98 -6.18 -23.48
C ALA A 236 9.18 -7.41 -24.38
N ILE A 237 9.05 -8.64 -23.86
CA ILE A 237 9.16 -9.87 -24.63
C ILE A 237 8.06 -9.99 -25.70
N LEU A 238 6.88 -9.47 -25.41
CA LEU A 238 5.75 -9.47 -26.35
C LEU A 238 5.78 -8.28 -27.33
N ASP A 239 6.82 -7.46 -27.30
CA ASP A 239 7.00 -6.24 -28.10
C ASP A 239 5.86 -5.22 -27.88
N ILE A 240 5.23 -5.21 -26.71
CA ILE A 240 4.21 -4.24 -26.36
C ILE A 240 4.88 -2.91 -26.06
N PRO A 241 4.44 -1.80 -26.68
CA PRO A 241 5.01 -0.49 -26.43
C PRO A 241 4.81 -0.07 -24.96
N PHE A 242 5.70 0.80 -24.48
CA PHE A 242 5.65 1.31 -23.12
C PHE A 242 5.85 0.25 -22.03
N ALA A 243 6.62 -0.79 -22.31
CA ALA A 243 6.84 -1.93 -21.42
C ALA A 243 7.38 -1.50 -20.04
N ILE A 244 8.28 -0.52 -19.99
CA ILE A 244 8.83 0.00 -18.73
C ILE A 244 7.74 0.71 -17.93
N LEU A 245 6.95 1.57 -18.57
CA LEU A 245 5.81 2.26 -17.93
C LEU A 245 4.81 1.25 -17.38
N LEU A 246 4.46 0.22 -18.14
CA LEU A 246 3.52 -0.82 -17.71
C LEU A 246 4.07 -1.61 -16.52
N GLY A 247 5.37 -1.89 -16.49
CA GLY A 247 6.04 -2.49 -15.35
C GLY A 247 6.01 -1.59 -14.10
N VAL A 248 6.26 -0.29 -14.27
CA VAL A 248 6.16 0.71 -13.19
C VAL A 248 4.73 0.81 -12.65
N ILE A 249 3.73 0.83 -13.54
CA ILE A 249 2.32 0.80 -13.14
C ILE A 249 2.03 -0.48 -12.35
N GLY A 250 2.47 -1.64 -12.82
CA GLY A 250 2.32 -2.92 -12.13
C GLY A 250 2.96 -2.90 -10.73
N PHE A 251 4.16 -2.32 -10.60
CA PHE A 251 4.84 -2.14 -9.32
C PHE A 251 4.00 -1.30 -8.34
N PHE A 252 3.54 -0.12 -8.75
CA PHE A 252 2.78 0.76 -7.85
C PHE A 252 1.37 0.23 -7.55
N MET A 253 0.71 -0.36 -8.54
CA MET A 253 -0.63 -0.92 -8.35
C MET A 253 -0.65 -2.12 -7.41
N GLN A 254 0.45 -2.84 -7.25
CA GLN A 254 0.57 -3.96 -6.30
C GLN A 254 0.36 -3.55 -4.83
N PHE A 255 0.54 -2.27 -4.49
CA PHE A 255 0.24 -1.76 -3.15
C PHE A 255 -1.27 -1.68 -2.86
N ILE A 256 -2.12 -1.70 -3.89
CA ILE A 256 -3.57 -1.61 -3.78
C ILE A 256 -4.19 -3.01 -3.91
N PRO A 257 -4.65 -3.63 -2.82
CA PRO A 257 -5.18 -5.00 -2.87
C PRO A 257 -6.34 -5.13 -3.86
N ILE A 258 -6.34 -6.19 -4.67
CA ILE A 258 -7.38 -6.55 -5.66
C ILE A 258 -7.50 -5.52 -6.79
N VAL A 259 -7.76 -4.24 -6.47
CA VAL A 259 -7.97 -3.16 -7.45
C VAL A 259 -6.73 -2.97 -8.31
N GLY A 260 -5.54 -3.04 -7.71
CA GLY A 260 -4.29 -2.84 -8.42
C GLY A 260 -4.06 -3.83 -9.56
N VAL A 261 -4.36 -5.09 -9.31
CA VAL A 261 -4.27 -6.16 -10.32
C VAL A 261 -5.22 -5.89 -11.48
N MET A 262 -6.48 -5.54 -11.17
CA MET A 262 -7.49 -5.28 -12.21
C MET A 262 -7.12 -4.06 -13.06
N VAL A 263 -6.69 -2.97 -12.42
CA VAL A 263 -6.34 -1.72 -13.12
C VAL A 263 -5.09 -1.90 -13.98
N SER A 264 -4.02 -2.48 -13.42
CA SER A 264 -2.78 -2.70 -14.18
C SER A 264 -2.99 -3.67 -15.34
N GLY A 265 -3.77 -4.74 -15.13
CA GLY A 265 -4.14 -5.68 -16.20
C GLY A 265 -4.96 -5.04 -17.30
N ALA A 266 -5.99 -4.28 -16.93
CA ALA A 266 -6.80 -3.55 -17.90
C ALA A 266 -5.96 -2.59 -18.76
N ILE A 267 -5.04 -1.84 -18.14
CA ILE A 267 -4.13 -0.93 -18.85
C ILE A 267 -3.22 -1.71 -19.82
N CYS A 268 -2.60 -2.80 -19.38
CA CYS A 268 -1.76 -3.63 -20.25
C CYS A 268 -2.53 -4.20 -21.46
N ILE A 269 -3.76 -4.69 -21.23
CA ILE A 269 -4.62 -5.25 -22.28
C ILE A 269 -5.04 -4.15 -23.26
N LEU A 270 -5.44 -2.97 -22.76
CA LEU A 270 -5.85 -1.84 -23.60
C LEU A 270 -4.69 -1.34 -24.48
N VAL A 271 -3.49 -1.24 -23.93
CA VAL A 271 -2.28 -0.83 -24.69
C VAL A 271 -1.97 -1.88 -25.76
N ALA A 272 -2.04 -3.17 -25.44
CA ALA A 272 -1.81 -4.24 -26.41
C ALA A 272 -2.88 -4.25 -27.53
N LEU A 273 -4.15 -4.07 -27.16
CA LEU A 273 -5.27 -3.98 -28.09
C LEU A 273 -5.09 -2.82 -29.07
N ALA A 274 -4.78 -1.65 -28.55
CA ALA A 274 -4.58 -0.45 -29.34
C ALA A 274 -3.37 -0.54 -30.26
N ALA A 275 -2.24 -1.07 -29.76
CA ALA A 275 -0.99 -1.10 -30.50
C ALA A 275 -0.91 -2.22 -31.55
N GLN A 276 -1.40 -3.43 -31.23
CA GLN A 276 -1.14 -4.63 -32.02
C GLN A 276 -2.39 -5.50 -32.28
N GLY A 277 -3.55 -5.02 -31.84
CA GLY A 277 -4.84 -5.67 -32.12
C GLY A 277 -5.24 -6.75 -31.08
N TRP A 278 -6.42 -7.33 -31.31
CA TRP A 278 -7.10 -8.21 -30.35
C TRP A 278 -6.34 -9.53 -30.05
N GLN A 279 -5.61 -10.08 -31.04
CA GLN A 279 -4.83 -11.32 -30.83
C GLN A 279 -3.72 -11.10 -29.78
N LYS A 280 -3.00 -9.99 -29.86
CA LYS A 280 -1.98 -9.63 -28.86
C LYS A 280 -2.60 -9.28 -27.50
N ALA A 281 -3.74 -8.60 -27.50
CA ALA A 281 -4.47 -8.31 -26.27
C ALA A 281 -4.88 -9.61 -25.54
N LEU A 282 -5.31 -10.63 -26.27
CA LEU A 282 -5.65 -11.94 -25.72
C LEU A 282 -4.42 -12.65 -25.13
N ILE A 283 -3.26 -12.58 -25.82
CA ILE A 283 -2.01 -13.15 -25.32
C ILE A 283 -1.59 -12.42 -24.03
N VAL A 284 -1.63 -11.07 -24.03
CA VAL A 284 -1.30 -10.26 -22.85
C VAL A 284 -2.24 -10.59 -21.68
N TRP A 285 -3.53 -10.75 -21.92
CA TRP A 285 -4.50 -11.19 -20.92
C TRP A 285 -4.12 -12.55 -20.32
N GLY A 286 -3.80 -13.53 -21.17
CA GLY A 286 -3.37 -14.86 -20.71
C GLY A 286 -2.07 -14.82 -19.91
N VAL A 287 -1.06 -14.07 -20.37
CA VAL A 287 0.22 -13.87 -19.66
C VAL A 287 -0.01 -13.15 -18.32
N PHE A 288 -0.87 -12.14 -18.30
CA PHE A 288 -1.20 -11.41 -17.08
C PHE A 288 -1.86 -12.31 -16.04
N ILE A 289 -2.82 -13.16 -16.46
CA ILE A 289 -3.40 -14.18 -15.59
C ILE A 289 -2.33 -15.14 -15.07
N ALA A 290 -1.46 -15.65 -15.95
CA ALA A 290 -0.39 -16.57 -15.55
C ALA A 290 0.56 -15.94 -14.50
N ILE A 291 0.91 -14.66 -14.67
CA ILE A 291 1.72 -13.92 -13.69
C ILE A 291 1.01 -13.88 -12.33
N HIS A 292 -0.27 -13.55 -12.30
CA HIS A 292 -1.01 -13.42 -11.03
C HIS A 292 -1.37 -14.76 -10.39
N VAL A 293 -1.62 -15.81 -11.18
CA VAL A 293 -1.74 -17.19 -10.65
C VAL A 293 -0.42 -17.63 -10.03
N PHE A 294 0.70 -17.39 -10.73
CA PHE A 294 2.03 -17.68 -10.20
C PHE A 294 2.32 -16.88 -8.91
N GLU A 295 1.97 -15.60 -8.89
CA GLU A 295 2.06 -14.78 -7.67
C GLU A 295 1.23 -15.35 -6.53
N GLY A 296 -0.04 -15.64 -6.78
CA GLY A 296 -0.99 -16.07 -5.75
C GLY A 296 -0.69 -17.45 -5.17
N ASP A 297 -0.41 -18.42 -6.05
CA ASP A 297 -0.30 -19.82 -5.68
C ASP A 297 1.12 -20.28 -5.34
N VAL A 298 2.13 -19.63 -5.94
CA VAL A 298 3.54 -20.03 -5.74
C VAL A 298 4.28 -19.05 -4.86
N VAL A 299 4.32 -17.79 -5.26
CA VAL A 299 5.16 -16.78 -4.59
C VAL A 299 4.50 -16.23 -3.33
N GLY A 300 3.20 -16.00 -3.38
CA GLY A 300 2.44 -15.44 -2.26
C GLY A 300 2.59 -16.26 -0.97
N PRO A 301 2.37 -17.57 -0.97
CA PRO A 301 2.60 -18.43 0.20
C PRO A 301 4.06 -18.41 0.68
N TRP A 302 5.01 -18.36 -0.24
CA TRP A 302 6.43 -18.35 0.08
C TRP A 302 6.88 -17.01 0.68
N VAL A 303 6.43 -15.88 0.13
CA VAL A 303 6.81 -14.52 0.57
C VAL A 303 6.04 -14.09 1.81
N ARG A 304 4.74 -14.35 1.86
CA ARG A 304 3.86 -13.95 2.98
C ARG A 304 4.05 -14.85 4.20
N GLY A 305 4.52 -16.09 4.02
CA GLY A 305 4.78 -17.04 5.09
C GLY A 305 3.54 -17.28 5.98
N LYS A 306 3.77 -17.33 7.30
CA LYS A 306 2.71 -17.42 8.32
C LYS A 306 2.18 -16.06 8.77
N ALA A 307 2.30 -15.01 7.91
CA ALA A 307 1.72 -13.71 8.22
C ALA A 307 0.23 -13.89 8.50
N ILE A 308 -0.27 -13.24 9.55
CA ILE A 308 -1.68 -13.33 9.94
C ILE A 308 -2.50 -12.86 8.74
N GLY A 309 -3.20 -13.81 8.11
CA GLY A 309 -4.00 -13.55 6.92
C GLY A 309 -5.16 -12.62 7.27
N ILE A 310 -5.07 -11.39 6.81
CA ILE A 310 -6.20 -10.46 6.86
C ILE A 310 -7.19 -10.94 5.79
N HIS A 311 -8.47 -11.06 6.15
CA HIS A 311 -9.49 -11.39 5.16
C HIS A 311 -9.50 -10.31 4.06
N PRO A 312 -9.54 -10.68 2.76
CA PRO A 312 -9.47 -9.72 1.65
C PRO A 312 -10.49 -8.58 1.75
N ALA A 313 -11.71 -8.88 2.22
CA ALA A 313 -12.73 -7.85 2.43
C ALA A 313 -12.33 -6.80 3.49
N ILE A 314 -11.65 -7.23 4.57
CA ILE A 314 -11.17 -6.31 5.61
C ILE A 314 -10.05 -5.43 5.04
N ALA A 315 -9.15 -5.99 4.23
CA ALA A 315 -8.09 -5.23 3.57
C ALA A 315 -8.68 -4.19 2.62
N LEU A 316 -9.72 -4.54 1.85
CA LEU A 316 -10.40 -3.62 0.94
C LEU A 316 -11.13 -2.50 1.69
N ILE A 317 -11.89 -2.84 2.74
CA ILE A 317 -12.56 -1.83 3.58
C ILE A 317 -11.53 -0.88 4.21
N ALA A 318 -10.43 -1.42 4.72
CA ALA A 318 -9.36 -0.64 5.32
C ALA A 318 -8.64 0.26 4.29
N PHE A 319 -8.50 -0.21 3.04
CA PHE A 319 -8.00 0.59 1.93
C PHE A 319 -8.92 1.77 1.65
N VAL A 320 -10.23 1.53 1.48
CA VAL A 320 -11.22 2.58 1.18
C VAL A 320 -11.32 3.56 2.35
N ALA A 321 -11.51 3.08 3.57
CA ALA A 321 -11.57 3.94 4.75
C ALA A 321 -10.28 4.72 4.97
N GLY A 322 -9.13 4.09 4.76
CA GLY A 322 -7.83 4.75 4.83
C GLY A 322 -7.69 5.85 3.78
N SER A 323 -8.11 5.59 2.54
CA SER A 323 -8.05 6.58 1.46
C SER A 323 -8.90 7.81 1.74
N GLU A 324 -10.07 7.64 2.33
CA GLU A 324 -10.94 8.75 2.75
C GLU A 324 -10.35 9.57 3.90
N LEU A 325 -9.70 8.91 4.86
CA LEU A 325 -9.16 9.57 6.04
C LEU A 325 -7.85 10.32 5.78
N TRP A 326 -6.95 9.73 4.99
CA TRP A 326 -5.57 10.22 4.83
C TRP A 326 -5.07 10.15 3.37
N GLY A 327 -5.97 10.04 2.40
CA GLY A 327 -5.61 9.98 0.98
C GLY A 327 -4.73 8.77 0.65
N VAL A 328 -3.74 8.98 -0.24
CA VAL A 328 -2.84 7.91 -0.73
C VAL A 328 -2.11 7.18 0.42
N TRP A 329 -1.72 7.90 1.46
CA TRP A 329 -1.04 7.31 2.62
C TRP A 329 -1.97 6.41 3.43
N GLY A 330 -3.21 6.83 3.63
CA GLY A 330 -4.21 6.00 4.30
C GLY A 330 -4.57 4.74 3.49
N ALA A 331 -4.66 4.85 2.18
CA ALA A 331 -4.83 3.71 1.29
C ALA A 331 -3.68 2.70 1.45
N LEU A 332 -2.43 3.17 1.41
CA LEU A 332 -1.24 2.33 1.51
C LEU A 332 -1.13 1.61 2.86
N PHE A 333 -1.46 2.31 3.95
CA PHE A 333 -1.32 1.79 5.32
C PHE A 333 -2.60 1.20 5.89
N GLY A 334 -3.74 1.33 5.22
CA GLY A 334 -5.03 0.80 5.69
C GLY A 334 -4.98 -0.68 6.02
N ALA A 335 -4.46 -1.50 5.13
CA ALA A 335 -4.36 -2.95 5.34
C ALA A 335 -3.44 -3.34 6.52
N PRO A 336 -2.20 -2.79 6.67
CA PRO A 336 -1.38 -3.04 7.87
C PRO A 336 -2.05 -2.62 9.18
N ILE A 337 -2.72 -1.47 9.19
CA ILE A 337 -3.42 -0.97 10.37
C ILE A 337 -4.58 -1.90 10.74
N ALA A 338 -5.36 -2.34 9.76
CA ALA A 338 -6.44 -3.30 9.98
C ALA A 338 -5.92 -4.63 10.54
N GLY A 339 -4.79 -5.13 10.02
CA GLY A 339 -4.14 -6.33 10.53
C GLY A 339 -3.67 -6.18 11.98
N LEU A 340 -3.11 -5.03 12.31
CA LEU A 340 -2.73 -4.71 13.68
C LEU A 340 -3.95 -4.65 14.61
N LEU A 341 -5.02 -3.96 14.20
CA LEU A 341 -6.26 -3.89 14.98
C LEU A 341 -6.89 -5.27 15.17
N GLN A 342 -6.94 -6.09 14.13
CA GLN A 342 -7.41 -7.47 14.22
C GLN A 342 -6.59 -8.28 15.22
N ALA A 343 -5.27 -8.16 15.18
CA ALA A 343 -4.39 -8.86 16.13
C ALA A 343 -4.59 -8.41 17.58
N LEU A 344 -4.75 -7.11 17.80
CA LEU A 344 -5.04 -6.55 19.12
C LEU A 344 -6.38 -7.05 19.66
N VAL A 345 -7.43 -7.10 18.83
CA VAL A 345 -8.75 -7.63 19.19
C VAL A 345 -8.65 -9.11 19.54
N VAL A 346 -7.98 -9.92 18.71
CA VAL A 346 -7.82 -11.35 18.95
C VAL A 346 -6.99 -11.62 20.23
N ALA A 347 -5.92 -10.86 20.44
CA ALA A 347 -5.11 -10.97 21.65
C ALA A 347 -5.91 -10.55 22.90
N GLY A 348 -6.69 -9.48 22.82
CA GLY A 348 -7.60 -9.04 23.90
C GLY A 348 -8.68 -10.08 24.19
N TYR A 349 -9.28 -10.67 23.16
CA TYR A 349 -10.28 -11.71 23.33
C TYR A 349 -9.71 -12.96 24.02
N ARG A 350 -8.52 -13.41 23.59
CA ARG A 350 -7.82 -14.57 24.19
C ARG A 350 -7.42 -14.31 25.65
N SER A 351 -7.15 -13.07 26.03
CA SER A 351 -6.84 -12.71 27.42
C SER A 351 -8.07 -12.67 28.33
N LEU A 352 -9.27 -12.55 27.75
CA LEU A 352 -10.54 -12.51 28.47
C LEU A 352 -11.26 -13.88 28.49
N ALA A 353 -10.90 -14.78 27.56
CA ALA A 353 -11.44 -16.13 27.55
C ALA A 353 -10.92 -16.93 28.76
N PRO A 354 -11.78 -17.59 29.56
CA PRO A 354 -11.35 -18.47 30.60
C PRO A 354 -10.44 -19.55 30.03
N HIS A 355 -9.40 -19.92 30.77
CA HIS A 355 -8.60 -21.11 30.46
C HIS A 355 -9.53 -22.31 30.62
N ASP A 356 -10.13 -22.78 29.54
CA ASP A 356 -10.66 -24.12 29.49
C ASP A 356 -9.44 -25.05 29.55
N GLU A 357 -9.18 -25.57 30.77
CA GLU A 357 -8.25 -26.68 30.96
C GLU A 357 -8.73 -27.84 30.06
N PRO A 358 -7.84 -28.47 29.30
CA PRO A 358 -8.20 -29.67 28.60
C PRO A 358 -8.61 -30.70 29.64
N LYS A 359 -9.88 -31.08 29.65
CA LYS A 359 -10.33 -32.27 30.39
C LYS A 359 -9.64 -33.46 29.75
N GLU A 360 -8.81 -34.11 30.56
CA GLU A 360 -8.20 -35.42 30.30
C GLU A 360 -9.23 -36.47 29.86
#